data_6420476c950d39d88d3b6fc36ef6923e
#
_entry.id   6420476c950d39d88d3b6fc36ef6923e
#
_cell.length_a   1.000
_cell.length_b   1.000
_cell.length_c   1.000
_cell.angle_alpha   90.00
_cell.angle_beta   90.00
_cell.angle_gamma   90.00
#
_symmetry.space_group_name_H-M   'P 1'
#
loop_
_entity.id
_entity.type
_entity.pdbx_description
1 polymer ?
#
loop_
_entity_poly.entity_id
_entity_poly.type
_entity_poly.pdbx_seq_one_letter_code
_entity_poly.pdbx_strand_id
1 'polypeptide(L)'
;MAQVQELVEKIIESNKVVVFSKSYCPYCVKAKAVLKEFGVEFFVMELDKESNGSAVQQYLAEKTGQRTVPNIFINQQHIGGCDDLLAAKANGSLKKLLL
;
A
#
# COMPACT_ATOMS: atom_id res chain seq x y z
N MET A 1 0.27 -17.00 10.33
CA MET A 1 0.86 -17.66 9.17
C MET A 1 2.21 -17.05 8.85
N ALA A 2 3.27 -17.75 9.24
CA ALA A 2 4.63 -17.25 9.11
C ALA A 2 5.02 -16.89 7.66
N GLN A 3 4.59 -17.72 6.69
CA GLN A 3 4.93 -17.51 5.29
C GLN A 3 4.35 -16.22 4.72
N VAL A 4 3.09 -15.91 5.07
CA VAL A 4 2.44 -14.68 4.62
C VAL A 4 3.07 -13.47 5.29
N GLN A 5 3.34 -13.58 6.57
CA GLN A 5 4.01 -12.52 7.32
C GLN A 5 5.39 -12.21 6.72
N GLU A 6 6.19 -13.23 6.47
CA GLU A 6 7.52 -13.06 5.88
C GLU A 6 7.44 -12.41 4.50
N LEU A 7 6.49 -12.84 3.67
CA LEU A 7 6.29 -12.27 2.34
C LEU A 7 5.97 -10.78 2.42
N VAL A 8 5.00 -10.41 3.25
CA VAL A 8 4.55 -9.02 3.38
C VAL A 8 5.68 -8.14 3.91
N GLU A 9 6.36 -8.59 4.97
CA GLU A 9 7.44 -7.81 5.55
C GLU A 9 8.59 -7.62 4.58
N LYS A 10 8.92 -8.65 3.80
CA LYS A 10 9.97 -8.54 2.79
C LYS A 10 9.61 -7.56 1.68
N ILE A 11 8.36 -7.58 1.23
CA ILE A 11 7.88 -6.63 0.23
C ILE A 11 8.02 -5.19 0.74
N ILE A 12 7.60 -4.96 1.98
CA ILE A 12 7.65 -3.62 2.59
C ILE A 12 9.10 -3.17 2.77
N GLU A 13 10.00 -4.05 3.19
CA GLU A 13 11.43 -3.73 3.35
C GLU A 13 12.13 -3.45 2.03
N SER A 14 11.74 -4.18 0.98
CA SER A 14 12.48 -4.17 -0.29
C SER A 14 12.05 -3.07 -1.25
N ASN A 15 10.95 -2.38 -0.94
CA ASN A 15 10.39 -1.37 -1.84
C ASN A 15 10.08 -0.10 -1.07
N LYS A 16 10.50 1.03 -1.62
CA LYS A 16 10.25 2.32 -0.97
C LYS A 16 8.76 2.62 -0.85
N VAL A 17 7.99 2.31 -1.90
CA VAL A 17 6.56 2.55 -1.95
C VAL A 17 5.85 1.24 -2.30
N VAL A 18 4.90 0.86 -1.47
CA VAL A 18 4.13 -0.38 -1.66
C VAL A 18 2.64 -0.07 -1.58
N VAL A 19 1.88 -0.59 -2.53
CA VAL A 19 0.42 -0.49 -2.54
C VAL A 19 -0.16 -1.90 -2.58
N PHE A 20 -0.84 -2.28 -1.51
CA PHE A 20 -1.66 -3.49 -1.52
C PHE A 20 -3.04 -3.09 -2.01
N SER A 21 -3.50 -3.70 -3.09
CA SER A 21 -4.57 -3.20 -3.92
C SER A 21 -5.52 -4.33 -4.32
N LYS A 22 -6.64 -3.98 -4.93
CA LYS A 22 -7.46 -4.91 -5.70
C LYS A 22 -7.72 -4.26 -7.05
N SER A 23 -7.62 -5.04 -8.11
CA SER A 23 -7.61 -4.52 -9.47
C SER A 23 -8.90 -3.79 -9.86
N TYR A 24 -10.02 -4.14 -9.22
CA TYR A 24 -11.33 -3.54 -9.49
C TYR A 24 -11.67 -2.35 -8.59
N CYS A 25 -10.79 -1.98 -7.67
CA CYS A 25 -11.09 -0.97 -6.65
C CYS A 25 -10.81 0.45 -7.16
N PRO A 26 -11.84 1.32 -7.26
CA PRO A 26 -11.64 2.69 -7.75
C PRO A 26 -10.69 3.52 -6.87
N TYR A 27 -10.73 3.34 -5.57
CA TYR A 27 -9.82 4.05 -4.66
C TYR A 27 -8.37 3.61 -4.85
N CYS A 28 -8.16 2.34 -5.20
CA CYS A 28 -6.82 1.84 -5.52
C CYS A 28 -6.30 2.49 -6.80
N VAL A 29 -7.15 2.61 -7.81
CA VAL A 29 -6.80 3.29 -9.06
C VAL A 29 -6.41 4.73 -8.79
N LYS A 30 -7.19 5.42 -7.97
CA LYS A 30 -6.94 6.81 -7.61
C LYS A 30 -5.62 6.98 -6.87
N ALA A 31 -5.34 6.11 -5.90
CA ALA A 31 -4.09 6.16 -5.14
C ALA A 31 -2.88 5.95 -6.05
N LYS A 32 -2.96 4.97 -6.94
CA LYS A 32 -1.88 4.72 -7.91
C LYS A 32 -1.65 5.92 -8.82
N ALA A 33 -2.71 6.58 -9.25
CA ALA A 33 -2.60 7.78 -10.08
C ALA A 33 -1.88 8.92 -9.36
N VAL A 34 -2.17 9.10 -8.07
CA VAL A 34 -1.47 10.11 -7.26
C VAL A 34 0.02 9.81 -7.18
N LEU A 35 0.39 8.55 -6.95
CA LEU A 35 1.81 8.16 -6.89
C LEU A 35 2.51 8.37 -8.24
N LYS A 36 1.82 8.09 -9.34
CA LYS A 36 2.36 8.34 -10.68
C LYS A 36 2.61 9.81 -10.93
N GLU A 37 1.75 10.71 -10.41
CA GLU A 37 1.96 12.15 -10.53
C GLU A 37 3.31 12.59 -9.94
N PHE A 38 3.75 11.92 -8.88
CA PHE A 38 5.02 12.24 -8.24
C PHE A 38 6.22 11.63 -8.96
N GLY A 39 6.00 10.84 -10.00
CA GLY A 39 7.07 10.25 -10.79
C GLY A 39 7.86 9.17 -10.08
N VAL A 40 7.30 8.56 -9.04
CA VAL A 40 7.98 7.53 -8.26
C VAL A 40 7.57 6.14 -8.71
N GLU A 41 8.49 5.20 -8.59
CA GLU A 41 8.20 3.79 -8.78
C GLU A 41 7.53 3.26 -7.52
N PHE A 42 6.58 2.35 -7.70
CA PHE A 42 5.93 1.72 -6.56
C PHE A 42 5.59 0.27 -6.90
N PHE A 43 5.69 -0.57 -5.89
CA PHE A 43 5.33 -1.98 -5.99
C PHE A 43 3.83 -2.12 -5.72
N VAL A 44 3.13 -2.89 -6.56
CA VAL A 44 1.70 -3.15 -6.40
C VAL A 44 1.48 -4.64 -6.26
N MET A 45 0.72 -5.03 -5.23
CA MET A 45 0.22 -6.39 -5.13
C MET A 45 -1.30 -6.34 -5.23
N GLU A 46 -1.83 -6.95 -6.31
CA GLU A 46 -3.28 -7.03 -6.50
C GLU A 46 -3.81 -8.27 -5.78
N LEU A 47 -4.40 -8.08 -4.62
CA LEU A 47 -4.81 -9.17 -3.75
C LEU A 47 -5.86 -10.08 -4.37
N ASP A 48 -6.69 -9.55 -5.26
CA ASP A 48 -7.70 -10.34 -5.96
C ASP A 48 -7.11 -11.28 -7.00
N LYS A 49 -5.85 -11.06 -7.38
CA LYS A 49 -5.15 -11.87 -8.38
C LYS A 49 -4.22 -12.90 -7.77
N GLU A 50 -4.04 -12.86 -6.45
CA GLU A 50 -3.11 -13.76 -5.74
C GLU A 50 -3.87 -14.86 -5.03
N SER A 51 -3.36 -16.09 -5.09
CA SER A 51 -3.97 -17.21 -4.38
C SER A 51 -3.97 -17.01 -2.87
N ASN A 52 -2.99 -16.28 -2.35
CA ASN A 52 -2.87 -15.99 -0.92
C ASN A 52 -3.38 -14.58 -0.56
N GLY A 53 -4.12 -13.93 -1.45
CA GLY A 53 -4.57 -12.55 -1.27
C GLY A 53 -5.39 -12.33 0.00
N SER A 54 -6.31 -13.24 0.32
CA SER A 54 -7.10 -13.14 1.56
C SER A 54 -6.24 -13.21 2.80
N ALA A 55 -5.26 -14.10 2.79
CA ALA A 55 -4.34 -14.25 3.93
C ALA A 55 -3.46 -13.02 4.10
N VAL A 56 -3.02 -12.43 2.99
CA VAL A 56 -2.25 -11.17 3.02
C VAL A 56 -3.12 -10.06 3.59
N GLN A 57 -4.37 -9.95 3.15
CA GLN A 57 -5.28 -8.91 3.65
C GLN A 57 -5.53 -9.07 5.15
N GLN A 58 -5.70 -10.29 5.61
CA GLN A 58 -5.88 -10.56 7.03
C GLN A 58 -4.65 -10.18 7.85
N TYR A 59 -3.47 -10.52 7.35
CA TYR A 59 -2.22 -10.13 8.02
C TYR A 59 -2.07 -8.62 8.08
N LEU A 60 -2.38 -7.91 7.00
CA LEU A 60 -2.33 -6.45 6.99
C LEU A 60 -3.30 -5.83 8.00
N ALA A 61 -4.49 -6.43 8.16
CA ALA A 61 -5.44 -5.97 9.17
C ALA A 61 -4.88 -6.13 10.58
N GLU A 62 -4.21 -7.23 10.85
CA GLU A 62 -3.57 -7.46 12.14
C GLU A 62 -2.41 -6.49 12.38
N LYS A 63 -1.60 -6.27 11.36
CA LYS A 63 -0.42 -5.40 11.45
C LYS A 63 -0.79 -3.93 11.59
N THR A 64 -1.77 -3.46 10.83
CA THR A 64 -2.07 -2.03 10.71
C THR A 64 -3.40 -1.60 11.32
N GLY A 65 -4.28 -2.54 11.59
CA GLY A 65 -5.67 -2.23 11.98
C GLY A 65 -6.57 -1.89 10.81
N GLN A 66 -6.04 -1.84 9.60
CA GLN A 66 -6.82 -1.49 8.40
C GLN A 66 -7.18 -2.74 7.61
N ARG A 67 -8.48 -2.93 7.36
CA ARG A 67 -8.99 -4.10 6.61
C ARG A 67 -9.26 -3.81 5.14
N THR A 68 -9.18 -2.54 4.75
CA THR A 68 -9.56 -2.09 3.41
C THR A 68 -8.35 -1.93 2.50
N VAL A 69 -8.60 -1.84 1.20
CA VAL A 69 -7.61 -1.49 0.19
C VAL A 69 -8.01 -0.16 -0.45
N PRO A 70 -7.08 0.65 -0.93
CA PRO A 70 -5.65 0.40 -0.93
C PRO A 70 -5.06 0.47 0.48
N ASN A 71 -4.00 -0.28 0.73
CA ASN A 71 -3.24 -0.22 1.97
C ASN A 71 -1.80 0.10 1.58
N ILE A 72 -1.31 1.26 1.98
CA ILE A 72 -0.13 1.90 1.41
C ILE A 72 0.97 2.05 2.44
N PHE A 73 2.20 1.69 2.05
CA PHE A 73 3.40 1.87 2.87
C PHE A 73 4.41 2.69 2.09
N ILE A 74 5.05 3.63 2.77
CA ILE A 74 6.15 4.44 2.20
C ILE A 74 7.27 4.49 3.22
N ASN A 75 8.49 4.14 2.78
CA ASN A 75 9.66 4.04 3.66
C ASN A 75 9.38 3.16 4.88
N GLN A 76 8.69 2.04 4.66
CA GLN A 76 8.30 1.08 5.70
C GLN A 76 7.29 1.61 6.72
N GLN A 77 6.75 2.80 6.49
CA GLN A 77 5.74 3.41 7.35
C GLN A 77 4.36 3.21 6.76
N HIS A 78 3.41 2.83 7.60
CA HIS A 78 2.01 2.68 7.18
C HIS A 78 1.39 4.05 6.96
N ILE A 79 1.01 4.33 5.71
CA ILE A 79 0.32 5.57 5.36
C ILE A 79 -1.18 5.44 5.58
N GLY A 80 -1.75 4.32 5.14
CA GLY A 80 -3.18 4.07 5.23
C GLY A 80 -3.82 3.86 3.88
N GLY A 81 -5.03 4.37 3.70
CA GLY A 81 -5.79 4.25 2.46
C GLY A 81 -5.64 5.46 1.54
N CYS A 82 -6.55 5.53 0.56
CA CYS A 82 -6.54 6.62 -0.42
C CYS A 82 -6.72 7.98 0.23
N ASP A 83 -7.65 8.11 1.19
CA ASP A 83 -7.90 9.39 1.86
C ASP A 83 -6.68 9.85 2.64
N ASP A 84 -5.99 8.93 3.29
CA ASP A 84 -4.76 9.23 4.02
C ASP A 84 -3.66 9.70 3.08
N LEU A 85 -3.56 9.07 1.92
CA LEU A 85 -2.59 9.46 0.89
C LEU A 85 -2.89 10.87 0.36
N LEU A 86 -4.16 11.16 0.10
CA LEU A 86 -4.58 12.47 -0.39
C LEU A 86 -4.33 13.56 0.66
N ALA A 87 -4.57 13.24 1.94
CA ALA A 87 -4.28 14.16 3.03
C ALA A 87 -2.78 14.46 3.10
N ALA A 88 -1.94 13.44 2.96
CA ALA A 88 -0.49 13.60 2.96
C ALA A 88 -0.02 14.42 1.77
N LYS A 89 -0.66 14.25 0.60
CA LYS A 89 -0.39 15.08 -0.58
C LYS A 89 -0.72 16.54 -0.28
N ALA A 90 -1.90 16.79 0.28
CA ALA A 90 -2.39 18.14 0.53
C ALA A 90 -1.53 18.91 1.54
N ASN A 91 -1.04 18.24 2.58
CA ASN A 91 -0.27 18.90 3.63
C ASN A 91 1.25 18.92 3.36
N GLY A 92 1.70 18.37 2.24
CA GLY A 92 3.11 18.38 1.85
C GLY A 92 3.94 17.24 2.41
N SER A 93 3.40 16.41 3.31
CA SER A 93 4.18 15.33 3.91
C SER A 93 4.50 14.22 2.90
N LEU A 94 3.62 13.97 1.92
CA LEU A 94 3.85 12.97 0.89
C LEU A 94 5.09 13.31 0.08
N LYS A 95 5.26 14.55 -0.32
CA LYS A 95 6.41 15.00 -1.08
C LYS A 95 7.71 14.74 -0.29
N LYS A 96 7.70 15.04 1.00
CA LYS A 96 8.86 14.81 1.88
C LYS A 96 9.20 13.34 1.98
N LEU A 97 8.19 12.47 2.11
CA LEU A 97 8.41 11.02 2.20
C LEU A 97 8.98 10.44 0.90
N LEU A 98 8.60 11.01 -0.24
CA LEU A 98 9.00 10.48 -1.55
C LEU A 98 10.35 11.04 -2.04
N LEU A 99 10.88 12.05 -1.43
CA LEU A 99 12.17 12.62 -1.80
C LEU A 99 13.39 11.78 -1.32
#